data_f1a1fc804a91f31a892a16029047a6c5
#
_entry.id   f1a1fc804a91f31a892a16029047a6c5
#
_cell.length_a   1.000
_cell.length_b   1.000
_cell.length_c   1.000
_cell.angle_alpha   90.00
_cell.angle_beta   90.00
_cell.angle_gamma   90.00
#
_symmetry.space_group_name_H-M   'P 1'
#
loop_
_entity.id
_entity.type
_entity.pdbx_description
1 polymer ?
#
loop_
_entity_poly.entity_id
_entity_poly.type
_entity_poly.pdbx_seq_one_letter_code
_entity_poly.pdbx_strand_id
1 'polypeptide(L)'
;MTEEAGKFPFTRGVYPNMYKDKLWTMRQYAGFTSAEESNRRFHYLLEQGVSGLSVAFDLPTQIGYDSDHSMSEGEVGKVGVPISTIHDMDLLFKDIPVEKISTSMTINSTAATLLALYIISAEKKGISSKTLNGTIQNDILKEYIARGTYIYPPNASMRLVTDIFDFCSTHAPKWNTISISGYHIREAGSTA
;
A
#
# COMPACT_ATOMS: atom_id res chain seq x y z
N MET A 1 -24.95 -26.02 19.46
CA MET A 1 -25.09 -25.06 18.31
C MET A 1 -23.99 -25.41 17.33
N THR A 2 -24.36 -25.75 16.11
CA THR A 2 -23.36 -25.95 15.03
C THR A 2 -22.77 -24.59 14.63
N GLU A 3 -21.50 -24.42 14.87
CA GLU A 3 -20.78 -23.20 14.44
C GLU A 3 -20.69 -23.19 12.92
N GLU A 4 -21.10 -22.08 12.30
CA GLU A 4 -21.11 -21.89 10.85
C GLU A 4 -20.13 -20.80 10.44
N ALA A 5 -19.46 -20.97 9.30
CA ALA A 5 -18.60 -19.93 8.73
C ALA A 5 -19.45 -18.70 8.36
N GLY A 6 -18.90 -17.50 8.56
CA GLY A 6 -19.58 -16.23 8.29
C GLY A 6 -20.60 -15.79 9.36
N LYS A 7 -20.74 -16.55 10.46
CA LYS A 7 -21.61 -16.21 11.58
C LYS A 7 -20.82 -16.03 12.87
N PHE A 8 -21.24 -15.08 13.71
CA PHE A 8 -20.66 -14.90 15.04
C PHE A 8 -20.77 -16.22 15.84
N PRO A 9 -19.75 -16.65 16.57
CA PRO A 9 -18.46 -15.99 16.90
C PRO A 9 -17.33 -16.18 15.88
N PHE A 10 -17.60 -16.49 14.64
CA PHE A 10 -16.64 -16.59 13.52
C PHE A 10 -15.53 -17.65 13.68
N THR A 11 -15.76 -18.66 14.50
CA THR A 11 -14.80 -19.74 14.77
C THR A 11 -14.45 -20.58 13.55
N ARG A 12 -15.33 -20.60 12.54
CA ARG A 12 -15.15 -21.28 11.25
C ARG A 12 -14.75 -20.35 10.11
N GLY A 13 -14.48 -19.08 10.41
CA GLY A 13 -14.06 -18.06 9.46
C GLY A 13 -15.09 -16.96 9.26
N VAL A 14 -14.59 -15.83 8.74
CA VAL A 14 -15.34 -14.57 8.63
C VAL A 14 -16.31 -14.52 7.44
N TYR A 15 -16.17 -15.42 6.47
CA TYR A 15 -17.03 -15.49 5.29
C TYR A 15 -17.74 -16.86 5.21
N PRO A 16 -18.96 -16.92 4.66
CA PRO A 16 -19.72 -18.18 4.57
C PRO A 16 -18.99 -19.31 3.83
N ASN A 17 -18.34 -18.97 2.73
CA ASN A 17 -17.67 -19.95 1.87
C ASN A 17 -16.16 -19.98 2.04
N MET A 18 -15.58 -19.02 2.77
CA MET A 18 -14.13 -18.90 2.98
C MET A 18 -13.35 -19.13 1.68
N TYR A 19 -12.41 -20.05 1.64
CA TYR A 19 -11.56 -20.34 0.49
C TYR A 19 -12.19 -21.25 -0.58
N LYS A 20 -13.48 -21.58 -0.47
CA LYS A 20 -14.20 -22.37 -1.47
C LYS A 20 -14.52 -21.53 -2.73
N ASP A 21 -14.86 -20.25 -2.55
CA ASP A 21 -15.16 -19.34 -3.65
C ASP A 21 -13.89 -18.71 -4.23
N LYS A 22 -12.95 -18.35 -3.37
CA LYS A 22 -11.71 -17.70 -3.74
C LYS A 22 -10.59 -18.13 -2.80
N LEU A 23 -9.48 -18.57 -3.38
CA LEU A 23 -8.27 -18.84 -2.63
C LEU A 23 -7.70 -17.57 -1.98
N TRP A 24 -6.80 -17.73 -1.03
CA TRP A 24 -6.06 -16.61 -0.44
C TRP A 24 -5.28 -15.84 -1.50
N THR A 25 -5.05 -14.56 -1.24
CA THR A 25 -4.27 -13.72 -2.12
C THR A 25 -2.79 -14.09 -2.02
N MET A 26 -2.23 -14.57 -3.13
CA MET A 26 -0.78 -14.70 -3.28
C MET A 26 -0.21 -13.33 -3.59
N ARG A 27 0.75 -12.87 -2.76
CA ARG A 27 1.29 -11.51 -2.85
C ARG A 27 2.81 -11.52 -2.79
N GLN A 28 3.44 -10.76 -3.67
CA GLN A 28 4.87 -10.54 -3.69
C GLN A 28 5.18 -9.06 -3.43
N TYR A 29 6.19 -8.81 -2.60
CA TYR A 29 6.74 -7.48 -2.34
C TYR A 29 7.83 -7.18 -3.36
N ALA A 30 7.67 -6.15 -4.17
CA ALA A 30 8.60 -5.79 -5.21
C ALA A 30 8.56 -4.29 -5.51
N GLY A 31 9.69 -3.76 -5.94
CA GLY A 31 9.94 -2.40 -6.35
C GLY A 31 11.44 -2.14 -6.35
N PHE A 32 11.97 -1.60 -7.45
CA PHE A 32 13.40 -1.34 -7.60
C PHE A 32 13.66 -0.46 -8.81
N THR A 33 14.79 0.18 -8.84
CA THR A 33 15.38 0.92 -9.98
C THR A 33 14.48 2.04 -10.53
N SER A 34 13.42 1.68 -11.29
CA SER A 34 12.50 2.63 -11.91
C SER A 34 11.07 2.09 -11.95
N ALA A 35 10.11 2.95 -12.30
CA ALA A 35 8.72 2.57 -12.46
C ALA A 35 8.55 1.53 -13.59
N GLU A 36 9.27 1.66 -14.71
CA GLU A 36 9.21 0.74 -15.85
C GLU A 36 9.76 -0.65 -15.49
N GLU A 37 10.92 -0.70 -14.80
CA GLU A 37 11.50 -1.98 -14.37
C GLU A 37 10.60 -2.69 -13.37
N SER A 38 10.06 -1.94 -12.42
CA SER A 38 9.11 -2.46 -11.44
C SER A 38 7.80 -2.92 -12.11
N ASN A 39 7.31 -2.20 -13.13
CA ASN A 39 6.16 -2.62 -13.93
C ASN A 39 6.42 -3.95 -14.63
N ARG A 40 7.57 -4.13 -15.30
CA ARG A 40 7.94 -5.40 -15.92
C ARG A 40 7.95 -6.55 -14.90
N ARG A 41 8.46 -6.30 -13.71
CA ARG A 41 8.44 -7.29 -12.62
C ARG A 41 7.01 -7.62 -12.17
N PHE A 42 6.14 -6.64 -12.08
CA PHE A 42 4.74 -6.85 -11.72
C PHE A 42 3.99 -7.68 -12.76
N HIS A 43 4.18 -7.42 -14.05
CA HIS A 43 3.64 -8.27 -15.12
C HIS A 43 4.11 -9.71 -14.99
N TYR A 44 5.41 -9.93 -14.84
CA TYR A 44 5.95 -11.27 -14.63
C TYR A 44 5.31 -11.98 -13.42
N LEU A 45 5.15 -11.29 -12.29
CA LEU A 45 4.53 -11.88 -11.10
C LEU A 45 3.07 -12.27 -11.35
N LEU A 46 2.31 -11.44 -12.04
CA LEU A 46 0.91 -11.74 -12.41
C LEU A 46 0.83 -12.94 -13.35
N GLU A 47 1.73 -13.04 -14.31
CA GLU A 47 1.84 -14.22 -15.22
C GLU A 47 2.17 -15.51 -14.44
N GLN A 48 2.91 -15.42 -13.33
CA GLN A 48 3.19 -16.55 -12.46
C GLN A 48 2.03 -16.87 -11.47
N GLY A 49 0.86 -16.24 -11.62
CA GLY A 49 -0.32 -16.54 -10.84
C GLY A 49 -0.43 -15.78 -9.51
N VAL A 50 0.40 -14.76 -9.29
CA VAL A 50 0.25 -13.85 -8.15
C VAL A 50 -1.04 -13.05 -8.32
N SER A 51 -1.87 -12.99 -7.29
CA SER A 51 -3.17 -12.31 -7.31
C SER A 51 -3.20 -10.97 -6.56
N GLY A 52 -2.05 -10.56 -6.02
CA GLY A 52 -1.87 -9.28 -5.36
C GLY A 52 -0.44 -8.78 -5.48
N LEU A 53 -0.29 -7.48 -5.59
CA LEU A 53 1.00 -6.81 -5.64
C LEU A 53 1.25 -6.07 -4.33
N SER A 54 2.51 -6.05 -3.89
CA SER A 54 2.95 -5.22 -2.77
C SER A 54 4.10 -4.34 -3.23
N VAL A 55 3.89 -3.03 -3.21
CA VAL A 55 4.84 -2.06 -3.73
C VAL A 55 5.87 -1.71 -2.68
N ALA A 56 7.15 -1.89 -3.03
CA ALA A 56 8.30 -1.38 -2.30
C ALA A 56 8.68 -0.01 -2.88
N PHE A 57 8.49 1.06 -2.12
CA PHE A 57 8.94 2.40 -2.49
C PHE A 57 10.36 2.64 -2.00
N ASP A 58 11.12 3.44 -2.74
CA ASP A 58 12.46 3.84 -2.34
C ASP A 58 12.45 4.82 -1.15
N LEU A 59 13.60 5.06 -0.57
CA LEU A 59 13.72 5.92 0.60
C LEU A 59 13.27 7.37 0.34
N PRO A 60 13.66 8.04 -0.77
CA PRO A 60 13.15 9.37 -1.06
C PRO A 60 11.63 9.44 -1.08
N THR A 61 10.95 8.53 -1.79
CA THR A 61 9.49 8.45 -1.82
C THR A 61 8.89 8.26 -0.43
N GLN A 62 9.50 7.43 0.42
CA GLN A 62 9.02 7.18 1.78
C GLN A 62 9.12 8.40 2.69
N ILE A 63 10.15 9.23 2.51
CA ILE A 63 10.41 10.42 3.33
C ILE A 63 9.94 11.73 2.70
N GLY A 64 9.32 11.67 1.51
CA GLY A 64 8.66 12.81 0.87
C GLY A 64 9.57 13.71 0.05
N TYR A 65 10.65 13.16 -0.49
CA TYR A 65 11.52 13.86 -1.44
C TYR A 65 11.29 13.35 -2.87
N ASP A 66 11.31 14.26 -3.82
CA ASP A 66 11.36 13.92 -5.23
C ASP A 66 12.76 13.39 -5.61
N SER A 67 12.82 12.64 -6.71
CA SER A 67 14.06 11.96 -7.13
C SER A 67 15.19 12.94 -7.50
N ASP A 68 14.88 14.16 -7.88
CA ASP A 68 15.84 15.23 -8.23
C ASP A 68 16.26 16.09 -7.03
N HIS A 69 15.71 15.83 -5.85
CA HIS A 69 16.10 16.54 -4.64
C HIS A 69 17.52 16.17 -4.21
N SER A 70 18.32 17.12 -3.75
CA SER A 70 19.73 16.89 -3.36
C SER A 70 19.90 15.81 -2.28
N MET A 71 18.93 15.63 -1.38
CA MET A 71 18.93 14.60 -0.35
C MET A 71 18.59 13.19 -0.88
N SER A 72 18.17 13.08 -2.13
CA SER A 72 17.82 11.81 -2.77
C SER A 72 19.00 11.16 -3.48
N GLU A 73 20.12 11.89 -3.61
CA GLU A 73 21.30 11.40 -4.30
C GLU A 73 21.82 10.08 -3.71
N GLY A 74 22.00 9.09 -4.57
CA GLY A 74 22.48 7.76 -4.20
C GLY A 74 21.43 6.83 -3.57
N GLU A 75 20.17 7.28 -3.34
CA GLU A 75 19.11 6.47 -2.76
C GLU A 75 17.94 6.20 -3.74
N VAL A 76 17.87 6.94 -4.85
CA VAL A 76 16.80 6.78 -5.84
C VAL A 76 16.81 5.38 -6.46
N GLY A 77 15.70 4.67 -6.35
CA GLY A 77 15.53 3.34 -6.92
C GLY A 77 16.33 2.21 -6.26
N LYS A 78 17.06 2.48 -5.18
CA LYS A 78 17.98 1.53 -4.55
C LYS A 78 17.28 0.42 -3.76
N VAL A 79 16.31 0.77 -2.94
CA VAL A 79 15.58 -0.18 -2.06
C VAL A 79 14.10 -0.29 -2.40
N GLY A 80 13.67 0.33 -3.46
CA GLY A 80 12.28 0.37 -3.90
C GLY A 80 12.12 1.19 -5.17
N VAL A 81 10.91 1.34 -5.65
CA VAL A 81 10.59 2.13 -6.83
C VAL A 81 10.44 3.62 -6.46
N PRO A 82 11.11 4.53 -7.18
CA PRO A 82 10.92 5.97 -7.03
C PRO A 82 9.59 6.40 -7.65
N ILE A 83 8.80 7.17 -6.91
CA ILE A 83 7.56 7.77 -7.37
C ILE A 83 7.53 9.23 -6.93
N SER A 84 7.82 10.14 -7.85
CA SER A 84 7.78 11.58 -7.62
C SER A 84 6.52 12.22 -8.21
N THR A 85 5.97 11.62 -9.28
CA THR A 85 4.88 12.21 -10.07
C THR A 85 3.79 11.21 -10.41
N ILE A 86 2.66 11.74 -10.90
CA ILE A 86 1.59 10.91 -11.47
C ILE A 86 2.07 10.09 -12.69
N HIS A 87 3.05 10.58 -13.42
CA HIS A 87 3.61 9.88 -14.57
C HIS A 87 4.32 8.60 -14.13
N ASP A 88 5.09 8.64 -13.05
CA ASP A 88 5.75 7.46 -12.47
C ASP A 88 4.72 6.42 -12.01
N MET A 89 3.63 6.88 -11.40
CA MET A 89 2.54 5.99 -10.99
C MET A 89 1.82 5.37 -12.20
N ASP A 90 1.59 6.16 -13.27
CA ASP A 90 1.00 5.67 -14.51
C ASP A 90 1.90 4.60 -15.17
N LEU A 91 3.22 4.80 -15.17
CA LEU A 91 4.19 3.83 -15.68
C LEU A 91 4.25 2.57 -14.82
N LEU A 92 4.28 2.73 -13.50
CA LEU A 92 4.33 1.60 -12.56
C LEU A 92 3.15 0.63 -12.75
N PHE A 93 1.94 1.16 -12.98
CA PHE A 93 0.73 0.37 -13.16
C PHE A 93 0.25 0.30 -14.61
N LYS A 94 1.14 0.59 -15.57
CA LYS A 94 0.80 0.49 -16.99
C LYS A 94 0.36 -0.93 -17.34
N ASP A 95 -0.81 -1.03 -18.00
CA ASP A 95 -1.41 -2.29 -18.48
C ASP A 95 -1.68 -3.35 -17.38
N ILE A 96 -1.66 -2.95 -16.11
CA ILE A 96 -2.03 -3.81 -14.98
C ILE A 96 -3.53 -3.64 -14.67
N PRO A 97 -4.30 -4.74 -14.57
CA PRO A 97 -5.73 -4.71 -14.28
C PRO A 97 -5.97 -4.47 -12.77
N VAL A 98 -5.76 -3.23 -12.31
CA VAL A 98 -5.77 -2.86 -10.88
C VAL A 98 -7.12 -3.11 -10.20
N GLU A 99 -8.22 -3.17 -10.94
CA GLU A 99 -9.55 -3.51 -10.46
C GLU A 99 -9.75 -5.02 -10.18
N LYS A 100 -8.86 -5.87 -10.71
CA LYS A 100 -8.94 -7.33 -10.56
C LYS A 100 -7.98 -7.90 -9.52
N ILE A 101 -7.00 -7.10 -9.11
CA ILE A 101 -5.96 -7.51 -8.15
C ILE A 101 -6.12 -6.76 -6.84
N SER A 102 -5.38 -7.17 -5.82
CA SER A 102 -5.24 -6.41 -4.58
C SER A 102 -3.86 -5.76 -4.54
N THR A 103 -3.81 -4.43 -4.36
CA THR A 103 -2.56 -3.67 -4.29
C THR A 103 -2.26 -3.27 -2.85
N SER A 104 -1.08 -3.63 -2.34
CA SER A 104 -0.59 -3.18 -1.05
C SER A 104 0.54 -2.18 -1.24
N MET A 105 0.53 -1.11 -0.47
CA MET A 105 1.59 -0.10 -0.48
C MET A 105 2.20 0.00 0.91
N THR A 106 3.49 -0.31 0.99
CA THR A 106 4.27 -0.18 2.22
C THR A 106 4.72 1.27 2.36
N ILE A 107 3.80 2.12 2.80
CA ILE A 107 4.00 3.57 2.87
C ILE A 107 3.25 4.15 4.07
N ASN A 108 3.84 5.14 4.72
CA ASN A 108 3.33 5.73 5.95
C ASN A 108 3.11 7.23 5.82
N SER A 109 4.10 8.08 6.09
CA SER A 109 3.92 9.53 6.12
C SER A 109 3.46 10.13 4.77
N THR A 110 3.89 9.56 3.65
CA THR A 110 3.49 9.98 2.30
C THR A 110 2.32 9.16 1.73
N ALA A 111 1.67 8.33 2.56
CA ALA A 111 0.60 7.43 2.13
C ALA A 111 -0.58 8.14 1.46
N ALA A 112 -0.98 9.31 1.96
CA ALA A 112 -2.07 10.10 1.37
C ALA A 112 -1.77 10.48 -0.08
N THR A 113 -0.56 10.98 -0.35
CA THR A 113 -0.10 11.37 -1.69
C THR A 113 -0.05 10.16 -2.62
N LEU A 114 0.59 9.06 -2.19
CA LEU A 114 0.72 7.85 -3.01
C LEU A 114 -0.64 7.20 -3.31
N LEU A 115 -1.55 7.19 -2.35
CA LEU A 115 -2.91 6.71 -2.57
C LEU A 115 -3.67 7.60 -3.57
N ALA A 116 -3.56 8.92 -3.45
CA ALA A 116 -4.17 9.85 -4.40
C ALA A 116 -3.63 9.64 -5.82
N LEU A 117 -2.31 9.53 -5.99
CA LEU A 117 -1.70 9.22 -7.29
C LEU A 117 -2.21 7.89 -7.87
N TYR A 118 -2.32 6.86 -7.05
CA TYR A 118 -2.82 5.55 -7.47
C TYR A 118 -4.29 5.61 -7.94
N ILE A 119 -5.14 6.29 -7.18
CA ILE A 119 -6.55 6.48 -7.52
C ILE A 119 -6.69 7.26 -8.83
N ILE A 120 -5.99 8.39 -8.95
CA ILE A 120 -6.01 9.23 -10.16
C ILE A 120 -5.51 8.43 -11.38
N SER A 121 -4.44 7.66 -11.23
CA SER A 121 -3.93 6.78 -12.29
C SER A 121 -4.97 5.75 -12.75
N ALA A 122 -5.74 5.18 -11.83
CA ALA A 122 -6.83 4.27 -12.15
C ALA A 122 -8.00 4.99 -12.83
N GLU A 123 -8.41 6.15 -12.32
CA GLU A 123 -9.50 6.95 -12.88
C GLU A 123 -9.21 7.46 -14.30
N LYS A 124 -7.98 7.84 -14.60
CA LYS A 124 -7.52 8.17 -15.96
C LYS A 124 -7.74 7.01 -16.96
N LYS A 125 -7.77 5.78 -16.49
CA LYS A 125 -8.06 4.56 -17.27
C LYS A 125 -9.55 4.17 -17.25
N GLY A 126 -10.42 5.02 -16.67
CA GLY A 126 -11.87 4.76 -16.53
C GLY A 126 -12.21 3.75 -15.42
N ILE A 127 -11.28 3.44 -14.53
CA ILE A 127 -11.50 2.51 -13.41
C ILE A 127 -11.95 3.31 -12.19
N SER A 128 -13.13 2.99 -11.67
CA SER A 128 -13.67 3.67 -10.49
C SER A 128 -12.88 3.33 -9.24
N SER A 129 -12.56 4.34 -8.42
CA SER A 129 -11.94 4.17 -7.10
C SER A 129 -12.69 3.20 -6.19
N LYS A 130 -14.02 3.10 -6.34
CA LYS A 130 -14.87 2.16 -5.57
C LYS A 130 -14.58 0.68 -5.87
N THR A 131 -13.93 0.36 -6.99
CA THR A 131 -13.58 -1.01 -7.34
C THR A 131 -12.20 -1.41 -6.85
N LEU A 132 -11.33 -0.44 -6.54
CA LEU A 132 -9.97 -0.67 -6.11
C LEU A 132 -9.94 -1.39 -4.76
N ASN A 133 -9.13 -2.43 -4.70
CA ASN A 133 -8.94 -3.26 -3.50
C ASN A 133 -7.47 -3.26 -3.12
N GLY A 134 -7.18 -2.93 -1.88
CA GLY A 134 -5.80 -2.86 -1.43
C GLY A 134 -5.65 -2.36 -0.02
N THR A 135 -4.43 -2.00 0.32
CA THR A 135 -4.09 -1.44 1.63
C THR A 135 -2.91 -0.49 1.55
N ILE A 136 -2.89 0.49 2.41
CA ILE A 136 -1.73 1.28 2.79
C ILE A 136 -1.39 1.01 4.25
N GLN A 137 -0.13 1.15 4.65
CA GLN A 137 0.22 1.05 6.07
C GLN A 137 -0.32 2.25 6.84
N ASN A 138 0.01 3.46 6.42
CA ASN A 138 -0.51 4.69 7.04
C ASN A 138 -0.30 4.75 8.56
N ASP A 139 0.72 4.04 9.06
CA ASP A 139 1.10 3.96 10.47
C ASP A 139 2.22 4.95 10.75
N ILE A 140 1.86 6.24 10.86
CA ILE A 140 2.84 7.32 11.01
C ILE A 140 3.48 7.31 12.39
N LEU A 141 2.77 6.88 13.44
CA LEU A 141 3.32 6.82 14.79
C LEU A 141 4.51 5.86 14.90
N LYS A 142 4.48 4.77 14.18
CA LYS A 142 5.62 3.84 14.07
C LYS A 142 6.88 4.52 13.52
N GLU A 143 6.73 5.44 12.57
CA GLU A 143 7.86 6.15 11.99
C GLU A 143 8.64 6.95 13.04
N TYR A 144 7.97 7.57 14.00
CA TYR A 144 8.63 8.28 15.09
C TYR A 144 9.33 7.33 16.07
N ILE A 145 8.63 6.27 16.47
CA ILE A 145 9.06 5.40 17.57
C ILE A 145 10.14 4.43 17.12
N ALA A 146 9.95 3.81 15.94
CA ALA A 146 10.75 2.68 15.50
C ALA A 146 11.78 3.04 14.41
N ARG A 147 11.48 4.01 13.54
CA ARG A 147 12.32 4.35 12.39
C ARG A 147 13.07 5.67 12.52
N GLY A 148 12.71 6.52 13.49
CA GLY A 148 13.31 7.84 13.66
C GLY A 148 13.01 8.81 12.52
N THR A 149 11.99 8.53 11.70
CA THR A 149 11.57 9.38 10.58
C THR A 149 10.48 10.35 11.05
N TYR A 150 10.72 11.64 10.85
CA TYR A 150 9.84 12.70 11.30
C TYR A 150 9.61 13.70 10.14
N ILE A 151 8.48 13.55 9.44
CA ILE A 151 8.11 14.45 8.32
C ILE A 151 7.14 15.52 8.80
N TYR A 152 6.07 15.12 9.50
CA TYR A 152 5.04 16.02 10.02
C TYR A 152 4.97 15.94 11.55
N PRO A 153 4.52 17.02 12.24
CA PRO A 153 4.21 16.95 13.65
C PRO A 153 3.11 15.90 13.94
N PRO A 154 3.10 15.26 15.14
CA PRO A 154 2.14 14.21 15.46
C PRO A 154 0.67 14.57 15.21
N ASN A 155 0.24 15.76 15.58
CA ASN A 155 -1.14 16.21 15.39
C ASN A 155 -1.52 16.30 13.90
N ALA A 156 -0.63 16.84 13.05
CA ALA A 156 -0.85 16.90 11.61
C ALA A 156 -0.86 15.49 10.99
N SER A 157 0.01 14.61 11.46
CA SER A 157 0.04 13.20 11.03
C SER A 157 -1.24 12.46 11.37
N MET A 158 -1.76 12.62 12.58
CA MET A 158 -3.02 12.00 12.99
C MET A 158 -4.21 12.54 12.21
N ARG A 159 -4.19 13.83 11.84
CA ARG A 159 -5.19 14.40 10.95
C ARG A 159 -5.14 13.75 9.57
N LEU A 160 -3.95 13.62 8.96
CA LEU A 160 -3.81 12.94 7.66
C LEU A 160 -4.33 11.49 7.70
N VAL A 161 -4.05 10.76 8.78
CA VAL A 161 -4.56 9.39 8.97
C VAL A 161 -6.09 9.38 8.98
N THR A 162 -6.73 10.27 9.73
CA THR A 162 -8.19 10.34 9.83
C THR A 162 -8.84 10.84 8.55
N ASP A 163 -8.23 11.79 7.84
CA ASP A 163 -8.70 12.28 6.55
C ASP A 163 -8.71 11.15 5.49
N ILE A 164 -7.71 10.26 5.52
CA ILE A 164 -7.69 9.06 4.67
C ILE A 164 -8.86 8.12 5.03
N PHE A 165 -9.17 7.93 6.31
CA PHE A 165 -10.29 7.09 6.74
C PHE A 165 -11.62 7.64 6.21
N ASP A 166 -11.84 8.93 6.37
CA ASP A 166 -13.05 9.60 5.91
C ASP A 166 -13.18 9.50 4.38
N PHE A 167 -12.16 9.87 3.66
CA PHE A 167 -12.14 9.78 2.19
C PHE A 167 -12.43 8.37 1.71
N CYS A 168 -11.72 7.36 2.22
CA CYS A 168 -11.87 5.99 1.76
C CYS A 168 -13.24 5.40 2.10
N SER A 169 -13.84 5.78 3.23
CA SER A 169 -15.18 5.32 3.61
C SER A 169 -16.23 5.58 2.52
N THR A 170 -16.06 6.67 1.78
CA THR A 170 -17.00 7.13 0.75
C THR A 170 -16.52 6.81 -0.67
N HIS A 171 -15.24 7.04 -0.95
CA HIS A 171 -14.68 7.04 -2.30
C HIS A 171 -13.96 5.74 -2.68
N ALA A 172 -13.40 5.02 -1.70
CA ALA A 172 -12.69 3.76 -1.92
C ALA A 172 -13.04 2.72 -0.82
N PRO A 173 -14.30 2.27 -0.72
CA PRO A 173 -14.80 1.50 0.42
C PRO A 173 -14.21 0.09 0.56
N LYS A 174 -13.49 -0.39 -0.44
CA LYS A 174 -12.77 -1.67 -0.40
C LYS A 174 -11.29 -1.51 -0.01
N TRP A 175 -10.85 -0.27 0.24
CA TRP A 175 -9.48 0.02 0.60
C TRP A 175 -9.27 -0.09 2.11
N ASN A 176 -8.29 -0.89 2.52
CA ASN A 176 -7.88 -0.95 3.92
C ASN A 176 -6.96 0.24 4.22
N THR A 177 -7.41 1.12 5.07
CA THR A 177 -6.84 2.47 5.29
C THR A 177 -5.69 2.52 6.27
N ILE A 178 -5.46 1.42 7.02
CA ILE A 178 -4.34 1.32 7.97
C ILE A 178 -3.90 -0.13 8.14
N SER A 179 -2.60 -0.33 8.32
CA SER A 179 -2.00 -1.63 8.66
C SER A 179 -0.87 -1.40 9.65
N ILE A 180 -1.09 -1.79 10.89
CA ILE A 180 -0.13 -1.60 11.99
C ILE A 180 0.66 -2.88 12.20
N SER A 181 2.00 -2.77 12.13
CA SER A 181 2.92 -3.88 12.34
C SER A 181 3.69 -3.71 13.63
N GLY A 182 3.50 -4.64 14.57
CA GLY A 182 4.15 -4.59 15.88
C GLY A 182 5.65 -4.91 15.86
N TYR A 183 6.14 -5.64 14.86
CA TYR A 183 7.53 -6.10 14.86
C TYR A 183 8.56 -4.96 14.81
N HIS A 184 8.30 -3.87 14.11
CA HIS A 184 9.19 -2.70 14.09
C HIS A 184 9.40 -2.11 15.51
N ILE A 185 8.32 -2.02 16.27
CA ILE A 185 8.34 -1.49 17.65
C ILE A 185 9.11 -2.49 18.53
N ARG A 186 8.90 -3.79 18.33
CA ARG A 186 9.62 -4.84 19.05
C ARG A 186 11.13 -4.80 18.75
N GLU A 187 11.51 -4.66 17.48
CA GLU A 187 12.91 -4.54 17.06
C GLU A 187 13.58 -3.25 17.57
N ALA A 188 12.81 -2.19 17.74
CA ALA A 188 13.26 -0.94 18.37
C ALA A 188 13.42 -1.03 19.89
N GLY A 189 13.15 -2.19 20.50
CA GLY A 189 13.43 -2.46 21.91
C GLY A 189 12.22 -2.56 22.84
N SER A 190 11.00 -2.49 22.32
CA SER A 190 9.81 -2.70 23.14
C SER A 190 9.70 -4.14 23.64
N THR A 191 9.07 -4.31 24.80
CA THR A 191 8.62 -5.60 25.32
C THR A 191 7.35 -6.06 24.60
N ALA A 192 7.00 -7.32 24.78
CA ALA A 192 5.74 -7.87 24.26
C ALA A 192 4.52 -7.24 24.95
#